data_5b1054acf93a141d75b5e44e0c8b70fd
#
_entry.id   5b1054acf93a141d75b5e44e0c8b70fd
#
_cell.length_a   1.000
_cell.length_b   1.000
_cell.length_c   1.000
_cell.angle_alpha   90.00
_cell.angle_beta   90.00
_cell.angle_gamma   90.00
#
_symmetry.space_group_name_H-M   'P 1'
#
loop_
_entity.id
_entity.type
_entity.pdbx_description
1 polymer ?
#
loop_
_entity_poly.entity_id
_entity_poly.type
_entity_poly.pdbx_seq_one_letter_code
_entity_poly.pdbx_strand_id
1 'polypeptide(L)'
;MPPSDYIVLEGAQVDYESIVHYLAETLGNPAAAVRFMDEFDRVIGLACAYPEMHALSSLPELADLGYRPMRIMNYIALYKVVDGTVVVAHIFHERQDYARMVSE
;
A
#
# COMPACT_ATOMS: atom_id res chain seq x y z
N MET A 1 -1.85 -15.01 -14.66
CA MET A 1 -1.80 -15.64 -13.33
C MET A 1 -1.73 -14.59 -12.27
N PRO A 2 -2.73 -14.46 -11.45
CA PRO A 2 -2.59 -13.49 -10.41
C PRO A 2 -1.44 -13.90 -9.49
N PRO A 3 -0.65 -12.95 -9.07
CA PRO A 3 0.35 -13.24 -8.07
C PRO A 3 -0.40 -13.65 -6.83
N SER A 4 -0.08 -14.83 -6.35
CA SER A 4 -0.75 -15.34 -5.18
C SER A 4 0.05 -15.08 -3.93
N ASP A 5 1.23 -14.44 -4.08
CA ASP A 5 2.18 -14.39 -2.99
C ASP A 5 2.24 -13.02 -2.36
N TYR A 6 1.10 -12.55 -1.88
CA TYR A 6 1.11 -11.35 -1.06
C TYR A 6 0.14 -11.51 0.11
N ILE A 7 0.44 -10.77 1.15
CA ILE A 7 -0.34 -10.72 2.38
C ILE A 7 -0.62 -9.26 2.68
N VAL A 8 -1.86 -8.96 3.07
CA VAL A 8 -2.22 -7.63 3.57
C VAL A 8 -2.43 -7.78 5.07
N LEU A 9 -1.59 -7.12 5.86
CA LEU A 9 -1.71 -7.20 7.31
C LEU A 9 -3.00 -6.51 7.76
N GLU A 10 -3.48 -6.86 8.94
CA GLU A 10 -4.77 -6.38 9.44
C GLU A 10 -4.87 -4.86 9.42
N GLY A 11 -3.81 -4.17 9.85
CA GLY A 11 -3.83 -2.70 9.85
C GLY A 11 -3.98 -2.12 8.45
N ALA A 12 -3.29 -2.72 7.47
CA ALA A 12 -3.42 -2.28 6.09
C ALA A 12 -4.79 -2.62 5.51
N GLN A 13 -5.37 -3.74 5.93
CA GLN A 13 -6.70 -4.11 5.50
C GLN A 13 -7.74 -3.10 6.00
N VAL A 14 -7.61 -2.68 7.25
CA VAL A 14 -8.47 -1.65 7.83
C VAL A 14 -8.29 -0.33 7.07
N ASP A 15 -7.04 0.05 6.78
CA ASP A 15 -6.76 1.25 6.00
C ASP A 15 -7.43 1.19 4.63
N TYR A 16 -7.30 0.05 3.95
CA TYR A 16 -7.86 -0.15 2.63
C TYR A 16 -9.38 0.04 2.65
N GLU A 17 -10.05 -0.61 3.59
CA GLU A 17 -11.50 -0.53 3.72
C GLU A 17 -11.95 0.88 4.06
N SER A 18 -11.20 1.56 4.91
CA SER A 18 -11.51 2.94 5.28
C SER A 18 -11.39 3.88 4.08
N ILE A 19 -10.37 3.67 3.23
CA ILE A 19 -10.18 4.49 2.03
C ILE A 19 -11.33 4.27 1.06
N VAL A 20 -11.70 3.01 0.81
CA VAL A 20 -12.80 2.69 -0.10
C VAL A 20 -14.09 3.31 0.40
N HIS A 21 -14.37 3.19 1.70
CA HIS A 21 -15.55 3.79 2.30
C HIS A 21 -15.54 5.32 2.17
N TYR A 22 -14.40 5.94 2.45
CA TYR A 22 -14.26 7.38 2.36
C TYR A 22 -14.56 7.88 0.93
N LEU A 23 -13.97 7.23 -0.07
CA LEU A 23 -14.16 7.63 -1.45
C LEU A 23 -15.62 7.41 -1.91
N ALA A 24 -16.20 6.28 -1.58
CA ALA A 24 -17.53 5.94 -2.04
C ALA A 24 -18.63 6.72 -1.31
N GLU A 25 -18.51 6.81 0.02
CA GLU A 25 -19.59 7.35 0.86
C GLU A 25 -19.34 8.79 1.27
N THR A 26 -18.17 9.11 1.81
CA THR A 26 -17.89 10.46 2.32
C THR A 26 -17.74 11.46 1.19
N LEU A 27 -16.98 11.10 0.16
CA LEU A 27 -16.85 11.96 -1.02
C LEU A 27 -17.96 11.73 -2.02
N GLY A 28 -18.78 10.69 -1.84
CA GLY A 28 -19.87 10.38 -2.76
C GLY A 28 -19.39 10.09 -4.16
N ASN A 29 -18.22 9.45 -4.29
CA ASN A 29 -17.61 9.17 -5.60
C ASN A 29 -17.29 7.67 -5.73
N PRO A 30 -18.32 6.83 -5.97
CA PRO A 30 -18.08 5.39 -6.10
C PRO A 30 -17.10 5.04 -7.22
N ALA A 31 -17.06 5.84 -8.29
CA ALA A 31 -16.12 5.59 -9.39
C ALA A 31 -14.66 5.72 -8.92
N ALA A 32 -14.39 6.68 -8.04
CA ALA A 32 -13.05 6.82 -7.46
C ALA A 32 -12.70 5.63 -6.58
N ALA A 33 -13.68 5.10 -5.84
CA ALA A 33 -13.46 3.91 -5.01
C ALA A 33 -13.10 2.71 -5.89
N VAL A 34 -13.80 2.51 -7.00
CA VAL A 34 -13.49 1.43 -7.93
C VAL A 34 -12.10 1.62 -8.53
N ARG A 35 -11.75 2.84 -8.93
CA ARG A 35 -10.42 3.13 -9.46
C ARG A 35 -9.33 2.81 -8.46
N PHE A 36 -9.55 3.14 -7.18
CA PHE A 36 -8.57 2.83 -6.13
C PHE A 36 -8.37 1.32 -6.01
N MET A 37 -9.45 0.56 -5.99
CA MET A 37 -9.36 -0.90 -5.89
C MET A 37 -8.65 -1.50 -7.09
N ASP A 38 -8.99 -1.04 -8.30
CA ASP A 38 -8.35 -1.55 -9.52
C ASP A 38 -6.88 -1.19 -9.57
N GLU A 39 -6.53 0.03 -9.16
CA GLU A 39 -5.14 0.47 -9.17
C GLU A 39 -4.33 -0.29 -8.12
N PHE A 40 -4.92 -0.54 -6.95
CA PHE A 40 -4.27 -1.36 -5.94
C PHE A 40 -3.94 -2.75 -6.51
N ASP A 41 -4.93 -3.39 -7.15
CA ASP A 41 -4.72 -4.72 -7.72
C ASP A 41 -3.62 -4.71 -8.77
N ARG A 42 -3.60 -3.69 -9.62
CA ARG A 42 -2.58 -3.56 -10.65
C ARG A 42 -1.19 -3.39 -10.06
N VAL A 43 -1.05 -2.50 -9.09
CA VAL A 43 0.25 -2.17 -8.49
C VAL A 43 0.77 -3.35 -7.66
N ILE A 44 -0.10 -3.99 -6.88
CA ILE A 44 0.33 -5.14 -6.08
C ILE A 44 0.72 -6.31 -6.98
N GLY A 45 0.04 -6.47 -8.10
CA GLY A 45 0.39 -7.50 -9.08
C GLY A 45 1.79 -7.30 -9.63
N LEU A 46 2.16 -6.05 -9.93
CA LEU A 46 3.51 -5.73 -10.38
C LEU A 46 4.54 -5.95 -9.28
N ALA A 47 4.24 -5.57 -8.06
CA ALA A 47 5.15 -5.76 -6.93
C ALA A 47 5.41 -7.25 -6.68
N CYS A 48 4.39 -8.09 -6.84
CA CYS A 48 4.57 -9.54 -6.68
C CYS A 48 5.42 -10.14 -7.79
N ALA A 49 5.24 -9.65 -9.03
CA ALA A 49 6.03 -10.11 -10.16
C ALA A 49 7.48 -9.62 -10.06
N TYR A 50 7.68 -8.41 -9.56
CA TYR A 50 8.99 -7.78 -9.45
C TYR A 50 9.12 -7.13 -8.08
N PRO A 51 9.36 -7.91 -7.02
CA PRO A 51 9.30 -7.38 -5.64
C PRO A 51 10.25 -6.23 -5.37
N GLU A 52 11.34 -6.12 -6.11
CA GLU A 52 12.34 -5.07 -5.91
C GLU A 52 12.22 -3.92 -6.92
N MET A 53 11.12 -3.87 -7.69
CA MET A 53 10.93 -2.79 -8.66
C MET A 53 10.82 -1.42 -7.99
N HIS A 54 10.26 -1.38 -6.78
CA HIS A 54 10.21 -0.17 -5.98
C HIS A 54 11.44 -0.13 -5.08
N ALA A 55 12.12 1.02 -5.07
CA ALA A 55 13.27 1.19 -4.19
C ALA A 55 12.83 1.20 -2.74
N LEU A 56 13.78 0.94 -1.84
CA LEU A 56 13.55 1.15 -0.42
C LEU A 56 13.16 2.60 -0.18
N SER A 57 12.42 2.84 0.88
CA SER A 57 11.96 4.18 1.23
C SER A 57 13.14 5.15 1.29
N SER A 58 12.92 6.38 0.85
CA SER A 58 13.92 7.45 0.99
C SER A 58 14.04 7.93 2.43
N LEU A 59 13.12 7.51 3.29
CA LEU A 59 13.12 7.85 4.72
C LEU A 59 13.92 6.78 5.45
N PRO A 60 15.06 7.14 6.08
CA PRO A 60 15.97 6.14 6.64
C PRO A 60 15.32 5.17 7.63
N GLU A 61 14.43 5.66 8.48
CA GLU A 61 13.79 4.81 9.47
C GLU A 61 12.90 3.76 8.84
N LEU A 62 12.30 4.05 7.69
CA LEU A 62 11.48 3.07 6.98
C LEU A 62 12.36 2.14 6.14
N ALA A 63 13.41 2.68 5.53
CA ALA A 63 14.37 1.87 4.78
C ALA A 63 15.04 0.83 5.68
N ASP A 64 15.38 1.24 6.90
CA ASP A 64 16.00 0.34 7.87
C ASP A 64 15.08 -0.82 8.25
N LEU A 65 13.77 -0.61 8.19
CA LEU A 65 12.78 -1.66 8.45
C LEU A 65 12.46 -2.48 7.20
N GLY A 66 13.07 -2.14 6.06
CA GLY A 66 12.86 -2.88 4.81
C GLY A 66 11.66 -2.45 4.02
N TYR A 67 11.04 -1.33 4.35
CA TYR A 67 9.85 -0.89 3.65
C TYR A 67 10.13 -0.26 2.30
N ARG A 68 9.28 -0.61 1.34
CA ARG A 68 9.27 -0.02 0.01
C ARG A 68 7.90 0.63 -0.21
N PRO A 69 7.86 1.91 -0.61
CA PRO A 69 6.58 2.56 -0.90
C PRO A 69 6.10 2.22 -2.30
N MET A 70 4.80 2.01 -2.45
CA MET A 70 4.18 1.94 -3.78
C MET A 70 3.00 2.90 -3.79
N ARG A 71 2.92 3.69 -4.86
CA ARG A 71 1.88 4.72 -4.97
C ARG A 71 0.63 4.13 -5.60
N ILE A 72 -0.51 4.44 -4.97
CA ILE A 72 -1.83 4.07 -5.49
C ILE A 72 -2.68 5.34 -5.43
N MET A 73 -2.83 6.03 -6.56
CA MET A 73 -3.49 7.33 -6.62
C MET A 73 -2.79 8.31 -5.67
N ASN A 74 -3.50 8.87 -4.69
CA ASN A 74 -2.94 9.80 -3.71
C ASN A 74 -2.54 9.10 -2.41
N TYR A 75 -2.38 7.79 -2.45
CA TYR A 75 -2.07 6.99 -1.28
C TYR A 75 -0.73 6.31 -1.47
N ILE A 76 -0.10 6.02 -0.35
CA ILE A 76 1.18 5.29 -0.31
C ILE A 76 0.95 4.01 0.48
N ALA A 77 1.19 2.89 -0.15
CA ALA A 77 1.19 1.61 0.54
C ALA A 77 2.64 1.22 0.82
N LEU A 78 2.92 0.88 2.07
CA LEU A 78 4.25 0.42 2.46
C LEU A 78 4.23 -1.10 2.50
N TYR A 79 5.14 -1.70 1.75
CA TYR A 79 5.28 -3.15 1.75
C TYR A 79 6.74 -3.52 2.00
N LYS A 80 6.95 -4.75 2.42
CA LYS A 80 8.28 -5.33 2.46
C LYS A 80 8.19 -6.74 1.92
N VAL A 81 9.34 -7.29 1.56
CA VAL A 81 9.43 -8.64 1.03
C VAL A 81 10.00 -9.54 2.12
N VAL A 82 9.24 -10.56 2.50
CA VAL A 82 9.64 -11.50 3.54
C VAL A 82 9.58 -12.90 2.93
N ASP A 83 10.72 -13.53 2.80
CA ASP A 83 10.84 -14.88 2.21
C ASP A 83 10.14 -14.98 0.86
N GLY A 84 10.32 -13.94 0.03
CA GLY A 84 9.75 -13.92 -1.31
C GLY A 84 8.29 -13.49 -1.37
N THR A 85 7.67 -13.23 -0.24
CA THR A 85 6.27 -12.82 -0.16
C THR A 85 6.20 -11.31 0.06
N VAL A 86 5.36 -10.65 -0.73
CA VAL A 86 5.07 -9.22 -0.56
C VAL A 86 4.11 -9.07 0.61
N VAL A 87 4.48 -8.28 1.60
CA VAL A 87 3.66 -8.04 2.79
C VAL A 87 3.32 -6.56 2.86
N VAL A 88 2.05 -6.23 2.63
CA VAL A 88 1.55 -4.86 2.72
C VAL A 88 1.21 -4.58 4.18
N ALA A 89 1.93 -3.64 4.77
CA ALA A 89 1.82 -3.39 6.21
C ALA A 89 0.99 -2.15 6.54
N HIS A 90 1.03 -1.12 5.69
CA HIS A 90 0.36 0.15 5.96
C HIS A 90 -0.08 0.81 4.66
N ILE A 91 -1.17 1.57 4.71
CA ILE A 91 -1.59 2.42 3.61
C ILE A 91 -1.92 3.80 4.18
N PHE A 92 -1.33 4.85 3.63
CA PHE A 92 -1.49 6.20 4.12
C PHE A 92 -1.84 7.14 2.96
N HIS A 93 -2.50 8.25 3.28
CA HIS A 93 -2.61 9.34 2.33
C HIS A 93 -1.22 9.98 2.16
N GLU A 94 -0.89 10.43 0.95
CA GLU A 94 0.46 10.97 0.67
C GLU A 94 0.82 12.17 1.53
N ARG A 95 -0.17 12.86 2.10
CA ARG A 95 0.07 14.03 2.95
C ARG A 95 0.26 13.70 4.43
N GLN A 96 0.06 12.44 4.81
CA GLN A 96 0.26 12.04 6.21
C GLN A 96 1.76 11.87 6.48
N ASP A 97 2.14 12.15 7.72
CA ASP A 97 3.52 11.91 8.18
C ASP A 97 3.63 10.42 8.55
N TYR A 98 3.58 9.57 7.54
CA TYR A 98 3.50 8.13 7.75
C TYR A 98 4.79 7.55 8.33
N ALA A 99 5.94 8.15 8.03
CA ALA A 99 7.21 7.67 8.59
C ALA A 99 7.17 7.70 10.11
N ARG A 100 6.67 8.80 10.65
CA ARG A 100 6.56 8.97 12.09
C ARG A 100 5.53 8.01 12.69
N MET A 101 4.42 7.80 11.98
CA MET A 101 3.36 6.90 12.45
C MET A 101 3.84 5.45 12.52
N VAL A 102 4.70 5.04 11.60
CA VAL A 102 5.19 3.67 11.54
C VAL A 102 6.32 3.43 12.53
N SER A 103 7.22 4.42 12.69
CA SER A 103 8.41 4.24 13.51
C SER A 103 8.16 4.40 15.01
N GLU A 104 6.97 4.84 15.39
CA GLU A 104 6.56 4.82 16.78
C GLU A 104 5.98 3.45 17.12
#